data_d244fa46f3a7f1f955c0cc1c7c1a1f48
#
_entry.id   d244fa46f3a7f1f955c0cc1c7c1a1f48
#
_cell.length_a   1.000
_cell.length_b   1.000
_cell.length_c   1.000
_cell.angle_alpha   90.00
_cell.angle_beta   90.00
_cell.angle_gamma   90.00
#
_symmetry.space_group_name_H-M   'P 1'
#
loop_
_entity.id
_entity.type
_entity.pdbx_description
1 polymer ?
#
loop_
_entity_poly.entity_id
_entity_poly.type
_entity_poly.pdbx_seq_one_letter_code
_entity_poly.pdbx_strand_id
1 'polypeptide(L)'
;EDIYISFYGGEPLLMFRLIKEVVEYVKREYCQRTVHFNLTTNGTLFTPEIVQYFIKNNIQIMFSLDGPKEVHDKNRIFAGSNRGSFEKLRDSMKMIYSMDRKYYKKNVSFNTVLDPQNELRTIYEFLDKDRLISKNLSRISVLNDNYTDKQCEFSGEFVEEQEYEYFKCFLSKLKRINEKFVARAVKEEFDNEMREIKQHEEKMQEEISKVNHHSGPC
;
A
#
# COMPACT_ATOMS: atom_id res chain seq x y z
N GLU A 1 -21.15 12.63 -6.01
CA GLU A 1 -20.18 11.78 -5.26
C GLU A 1 -19.48 10.84 -6.23
N ASP A 2 -18.17 10.65 -6.04
CA ASP A 2 -17.36 9.72 -6.79
C ASP A 2 -17.63 8.27 -6.36
N ILE A 3 -17.54 7.34 -7.30
CA ILE A 3 -17.70 5.90 -7.06
C ILE A 3 -16.31 5.24 -7.09
N TYR A 4 -16.01 4.43 -6.08
CA TYR A 4 -14.77 3.67 -5.99
C TYR A 4 -15.06 2.18 -6.05
N ILE A 5 -14.45 1.47 -7.00
CA ILE A 5 -14.59 0.02 -7.18
C ILE A 5 -13.22 -0.63 -7.09
N SER A 6 -13.08 -1.52 -6.10
CA SER A 6 -11.84 -2.23 -5.81
C SER A 6 -11.96 -3.70 -6.17
N PHE A 7 -11.06 -4.18 -7.01
CA PHE A 7 -10.92 -5.60 -7.31
C PHE A 7 -9.89 -6.21 -6.35
N TYR A 8 -10.38 -7.09 -5.49
CA TYR A 8 -9.60 -7.75 -4.45
C TYR A 8 -9.99 -9.23 -4.36
N GLY A 9 -9.16 -10.04 -3.70
CA GLY A 9 -9.41 -11.46 -3.50
C GLY A 9 -8.10 -12.25 -3.46
N GLY A 10 -8.10 -13.53 -3.84
CA GLY A 10 -6.87 -14.31 -3.96
C GLY A 10 -5.93 -13.69 -5.00
N GLU A 11 -6.30 -13.78 -6.28
CA GLU A 11 -5.64 -13.04 -7.38
C GLU A 11 -6.72 -12.61 -8.40
N PRO A 12 -7.10 -11.33 -8.42
CA PRO A 12 -8.20 -10.87 -9.26
C PRO A 12 -7.92 -10.99 -10.76
N LEU A 13 -6.66 -10.95 -11.20
CA LEU A 13 -6.32 -11.11 -12.62
C LEU A 13 -6.65 -12.50 -13.20
N LEU A 14 -6.86 -13.50 -12.36
CA LEU A 14 -7.42 -14.81 -12.81
C LEU A 14 -8.82 -14.64 -13.44
N MET A 15 -9.55 -13.61 -13.01
CA MET A 15 -10.89 -13.29 -13.50
C MET A 15 -10.89 -12.01 -14.35
N PHE A 16 -9.85 -11.78 -15.15
CA PHE A 16 -9.71 -10.56 -15.97
C PHE A 16 -10.92 -10.30 -16.86
N ARG A 17 -11.56 -11.34 -17.37
CA ARG A 17 -12.80 -11.20 -18.16
C ARG A 17 -13.90 -10.55 -17.33
N LEU A 18 -14.11 -10.98 -16.09
CA LEU A 18 -15.10 -10.39 -15.18
C LEU A 18 -14.76 -8.92 -14.86
N ILE A 19 -13.49 -8.61 -14.65
CA ILE A 19 -13.04 -7.22 -14.45
C ILE A 19 -13.47 -6.35 -15.64
N LYS A 20 -13.26 -6.81 -16.87
CA LYS A 20 -13.70 -6.09 -18.08
C LYS A 20 -15.22 -5.87 -18.09
N GLU A 21 -15.99 -6.91 -17.85
CA GLU A 21 -17.45 -6.85 -17.82
C GLU A 21 -17.96 -5.85 -16.78
N VAL A 22 -17.38 -5.84 -15.57
CA VAL A 22 -17.72 -4.89 -14.50
C VAL A 22 -17.37 -3.46 -14.89
N VAL A 23 -16.17 -3.23 -15.40
CA VAL A 23 -15.72 -1.88 -15.81
C VAL A 23 -16.61 -1.32 -16.91
N GLU A 24 -16.95 -2.12 -17.92
CA GLU A 24 -17.82 -1.72 -19.03
C GLU A 24 -19.25 -1.45 -18.57
N TYR A 25 -19.79 -2.33 -17.73
CA TYR A 25 -21.11 -2.16 -17.12
C TYR A 25 -21.21 -0.86 -16.34
N VAL A 26 -20.26 -0.64 -15.41
CA VAL A 26 -20.28 0.54 -14.55
C VAL A 26 -20.14 1.82 -15.35
N LYS A 27 -19.25 1.86 -16.34
CA LYS A 27 -19.08 3.04 -17.21
C LYS A 27 -20.32 3.35 -18.03
N ARG A 28 -21.10 2.35 -18.42
CA ARG A 28 -22.35 2.53 -19.13
C ARG A 28 -23.46 3.03 -18.22
N GLU A 29 -23.67 2.36 -17.09
CA GLU A 29 -24.79 2.66 -16.18
C GLU A 29 -24.58 3.94 -15.37
N TYR A 30 -23.33 4.28 -15.07
CA TYR A 30 -22.97 5.44 -14.26
C TYR A 30 -22.15 6.50 -15.03
N CYS A 31 -22.49 6.69 -16.32
CA CYS A 31 -21.78 7.60 -17.22
C CYS A 31 -21.76 9.07 -16.77
N GLN A 32 -22.70 9.47 -15.89
CA GLN A 32 -22.79 10.82 -15.30
C GLN A 32 -21.93 11.00 -14.03
N ARG A 33 -21.25 9.96 -13.57
CA ARG A 33 -20.44 9.97 -12.33
C ARG A 33 -18.97 9.72 -12.63
N THR A 34 -18.13 10.27 -11.79
CA THR A 34 -16.70 9.89 -11.77
C THR A 34 -16.55 8.54 -11.11
N VAL A 35 -15.98 7.59 -11.83
CA VAL A 35 -15.72 6.24 -11.30
C VAL A 35 -14.23 5.96 -11.27
N HIS A 36 -13.75 5.52 -10.12
CA HIS A 36 -12.36 5.12 -9.88
C HIS A 36 -12.29 3.60 -9.71
N PHE A 37 -11.45 2.97 -10.51
CA PHE A 37 -11.19 1.54 -10.40
C PHE A 37 -9.80 1.30 -9.83
N ASN A 38 -9.67 0.36 -8.90
CA ASN A 38 -8.39 -0.09 -8.39
C ASN A 38 -8.34 -1.61 -8.26
N LEU A 39 -7.14 -2.15 -8.26
CA LEU A 39 -6.87 -3.58 -8.18
C LEU A 39 -5.66 -3.81 -7.30
N THR A 40 -5.76 -4.75 -6.35
CA THR A 40 -4.62 -5.28 -5.60
C THR A 40 -4.24 -6.64 -6.14
N THR A 41 -2.96 -6.83 -6.47
CA THR A 41 -2.49 -8.02 -7.20
C THR A 41 -1.08 -8.44 -6.78
N ASN A 42 -0.79 -9.74 -6.89
CA ASN A 42 0.56 -10.26 -6.77
C ASN A 42 1.45 -9.95 -8.02
N GLY A 43 0.86 -9.40 -9.07
CA GLY A 43 1.56 -8.93 -10.26
C GLY A 43 2.06 -10.01 -11.21
N THR A 44 1.73 -11.28 -11.00
CA THR A 44 2.32 -12.38 -11.78
C THR A 44 1.62 -12.67 -13.10
N LEU A 45 0.42 -12.12 -13.32
CA LEU A 45 -0.45 -12.46 -14.46
C LEU A 45 -0.57 -11.36 -15.52
N PHE A 46 0.20 -10.27 -15.42
CA PHE A 46 0.15 -9.22 -16.42
C PHE A 46 0.62 -9.69 -17.80
N THR A 47 -0.15 -9.33 -18.80
CA THR A 47 0.18 -9.45 -20.23
C THR A 47 0.10 -8.05 -20.87
N PRO A 48 0.68 -7.83 -22.05
CA PRO A 48 0.53 -6.56 -22.75
C PRO A 48 -0.92 -6.15 -22.97
N GLU A 49 -1.84 -7.11 -23.23
CA GLU A 49 -3.28 -6.85 -23.37
C GLU A 49 -3.89 -6.28 -22.08
N ILE A 50 -3.59 -6.92 -20.94
CA ILE A 50 -4.08 -6.46 -19.63
C ILE A 50 -3.57 -5.06 -19.33
N VAL A 51 -2.29 -4.80 -19.57
CA VAL A 51 -1.68 -3.48 -19.35
C VAL A 51 -2.33 -2.41 -20.21
N GLN A 52 -2.55 -2.67 -21.51
CA GLN A 52 -3.24 -1.73 -22.42
C GLN A 52 -4.66 -1.42 -21.94
N TYR A 53 -5.39 -2.44 -21.49
CA TYR A 53 -6.75 -2.26 -20.97
C TYR A 53 -6.74 -1.39 -19.71
N PHE A 54 -5.78 -1.60 -18.80
CA PHE A 54 -5.66 -0.84 -17.56
C PHE A 54 -5.29 0.62 -17.83
N ILE A 55 -4.34 0.87 -18.74
CA ILE A 55 -3.97 2.23 -19.17
C ILE A 55 -5.18 2.94 -19.77
N LYS A 56 -5.89 2.29 -20.73
CA LYS A 56 -7.07 2.85 -21.39
C LYS A 56 -8.18 3.22 -20.41
N ASN A 57 -8.37 2.43 -19.36
CA ASN A 57 -9.45 2.61 -18.38
C ASN A 57 -9.00 3.33 -17.11
N ASN A 58 -7.74 3.78 -17.04
CA ASN A 58 -7.14 4.46 -15.89
C ASN A 58 -7.31 3.67 -14.58
N ILE A 59 -7.18 2.33 -14.63
CA ILE A 59 -7.30 1.45 -13.47
C ILE A 59 -6.03 1.59 -12.63
N GLN A 60 -6.18 1.85 -11.33
CA GLN A 60 -5.06 1.92 -10.40
C GLN A 60 -4.60 0.51 -10.01
N ILE A 61 -3.30 0.31 -9.91
CA ILE A 61 -2.67 -0.96 -9.56
C ILE A 61 -1.95 -0.82 -8.23
N MET A 62 -2.28 -1.69 -7.28
CA MET A 62 -1.52 -1.87 -6.05
C MET A 62 -0.84 -3.23 -6.07
N PHE A 63 0.47 -3.22 -6.21
CA PHE A 63 1.26 -4.44 -6.15
C PHE A 63 1.54 -4.89 -4.72
N SER A 64 1.36 -6.16 -4.44
CA SER A 64 1.83 -6.78 -3.20
C SER A 64 3.32 -7.08 -3.30
N LEU A 65 4.16 -6.30 -2.63
CA LEU A 65 5.62 -6.40 -2.69
C LEU A 65 6.21 -6.21 -1.29
N ASP A 66 6.73 -7.27 -0.68
CA ASP A 66 7.11 -7.27 0.74
C ASP A 66 8.57 -6.84 0.99
N GLY A 67 9.33 -6.58 -0.05
CA GLY A 67 10.73 -6.15 0.06
C GLY A 67 11.59 -6.64 -1.10
N PRO A 68 12.92 -6.72 -0.91
CA PRO A 68 13.84 -7.33 -1.89
C PRO A 68 13.51 -8.80 -2.09
N LYS A 69 14.13 -9.40 -3.12
CA LYS A 69 13.82 -10.76 -3.57
C LYS A 69 13.86 -11.79 -2.44
N GLU A 70 14.88 -11.73 -1.61
CA GLU A 70 15.11 -12.68 -0.52
C GLU A 70 14.02 -12.59 0.55
N VAL A 71 13.47 -11.40 0.79
CA VAL A 71 12.37 -11.18 1.73
C VAL A 71 11.04 -11.57 1.09
N HIS A 72 10.77 -11.07 -0.11
CA HIS A 72 9.52 -11.32 -0.83
C HIS A 72 9.27 -12.81 -1.07
N ASP A 73 10.28 -13.52 -1.57
CA ASP A 73 10.16 -14.92 -1.96
C ASP A 73 10.09 -15.91 -0.77
N LYS A 74 10.29 -15.44 0.48
CA LYS A 74 10.03 -16.28 1.66
C LYS A 74 8.57 -16.69 1.77
N ASN A 75 7.66 -15.73 1.56
CA ASN A 75 6.24 -15.90 1.80
C ASN A 75 5.39 -15.88 0.53
N ARG A 76 5.93 -15.37 -0.60
CA ARG A 76 5.22 -15.25 -1.88
C ARG A 76 5.82 -16.17 -2.94
N ILE A 77 5.38 -17.41 -2.87
CA ILE A 77 5.78 -18.47 -3.80
C ILE A 77 4.61 -18.85 -4.72
N PHE A 78 4.91 -19.38 -5.89
CA PHE A 78 3.89 -19.94 -6.78
C PHE A 78 3.28 -21.21 -6.18
N ALA A 79 1.95 -21.33 -6.24
CA ALA A 79 1.24 -22.52 -5.83
C ALA A 79 1.80 -23.76 -6.58
N GLY A 80 2.04 -24.85 -5.85
CA GLY A 80 2.58 -26.09 -6.40
C GLY A 80 4.07 -26.06 -6.77
N SER A 81 4.79 -24.99 -6.43
CA SER A 81 6.24 -24.92 -6.62
C SER A 81 6.89 -24.13 -5.49
N ASN A 82 8.19 -24.36 -5.26
CA ASN A 82 8.95 -23.58 -4.28
C ASN A 82 9.62 -22.33 -4.92
N ARG A 83 9.18 -21.90 -6.11
CA ARG A 83 9.74 -20.72 -6.77
C ARG A 83 9.05 -19.46 -6.28
N GLY A 84 9.85 -18.47 -5.90
CA GLY A 84 9.37 -17.15 -5.55
C GLY A 84 8.74 -16.39 -6.73
N SER A 85 7.89 -15.44 -6.43
CA SER A 85 7.13 -14.66 -7.41
C SER A 85 7.79 -13.31 -7.77
N PHE A 86 8.85 -12.91 -7.07
CA PHE A 86 9.49 -11.59 -7.21
C PHE A 86 9.90 -11.25 -8.64
N GLU A 87 10.60 -12.15 -9.35
CA GLU A 87 11.08 -11.86 -10.71
C GLU A 87 9.91 -11.63 -11.67
N LYS A 88 8.85 -12.43 -11.54
CA LYS A 88 7.67 -12.27 -12.39
C LYS A 88 6.93 -10.95 -12.12
N LEU A 89 6.82 -10.57 -10.86
CA LEU A 89 6.30 -9.27 -10.46
C LEU A 89 7.17 -8.13 -11.04
N ARG A 90 8.49 -8.22 -10.94
CA ARG A 90 9.44 -7.24 -11.48
C ARG A 90 9.31 -7.08 -13.00
N ASP A 91 9.11 -8.17 -13.71
CA ASP A 91 8.91 -8.14 -15.17
C ASP A 91 7.61 -7.41 -15.53
N SER A 92 6.55 -7.63 -14.75
CA SER A 92 5.27 -6.90 -14.93
C SER A 92 5.44 -5.41 -14.67
N MET A 93 6.15 -5.01 -13.61
CA MET A 93 6.46 -3.61 -13.32
C MET A 93 7.25 -2.95 -14.46
N LYS A 94 8.29 -3.62 -14.96
CA LYS A 94 9.09 -3.13 -16.11
C LYS A 94 8.25 -3.00 -17.36
N MET A 95 7.37 -3.96 -17.64
CA MET A 95 6.45 -3.94 -18.79
C MET A 95 5.53 -2.72 -18.71
N ILE A 96 4.84 -2.51 -17.61
CA ILE A 96 3.92 -1.36 -17.43
C ILE A 96 4.69 -0.05 -17.56
N TYR A 97 5.85 0.06 -16.92
CA TYR A 97 6.69 1.26 -16.98
C TYR A 97 7.19 1.56 -18.41
N SER A 98 7.51 0.52 -19.19
CA SER A 98 7.95 0.69 -20.59
C SER A 98 6.80 1.08 -21.52
N MET A 99 5.58 0.57 -21.28
CA MET A 99 4.41 0.87 -22.09
C MET A 99 3.87 2.28 -21.84
N ASP A 100 3.76 2.70 -20.57
CA ASP A 100 3.39 4.07 -20.22
C ASP A 100 4.00 4.50 -18.88
N ARG A 101 5.06 5.30 -18.95
CA ARG A 101 5.77 5.83 -17.78
C ARG A 101 4.89 6.81 -16.97
N LYS A 102 4.01 7.59 -17.64
CA LYS A 102 3.14 8.56 -16.94
C LYS A 102 2.07 7.82 -16.16
N TYR A 103 1.44 6.84 -16.81
CA TYR A 103 0.48 5.96 -16.15
C TYR A 103 1.11 5.25 -14.95
N TYR A 104 2.29 4.63 -15.14
CA TYR A 104 3.00 3.95 -14.06
C TYR A 104 3.18 4.84 -12.83
N LYS A 105 3.71 6.05 -13.03
CA LYS A 105 3.97 7.00 -11.93
C LYS A 105 2.71 7.47 -11.21
N LYS A 106 1.58 7.51 -11.91
CA LYS A 106 0.32 8.02 -11.37
C LYS A 106 -0.53 6.93 -10.73
N ASN A 107 -0.54 5.74 -11.32
CA ASN A 107 -1.54 4.71 -11.04
C ASN A 107 -0.96 3.43 -10.44
N VAL A 108 0.35 3.33 -10.27
CA VAL A 108 0.97 2.16 -9.61
C VAL A 108 1.39 2.53 -8.21
N SER A 109 1.04 1.69 -7.26
CA SER A 109 1.42 1.78 -5.84
C SER A 109 1.79 0.39 -5.32
N PHE A 110 2.29 0.34 -4.08
CA PHE A 110 2.78 -0.89 -3.47
C PHE A 110 2.13 -1.09 -2.10
N ASN A 111 1.81 -2.33 -1.79
CA ASN A 111 1.43 -2.78 -0.45
C ASN A 111 2.51 -3.74 0.04
N THR A 112 3.18 -3.36 1.12
CA THR A 112 4.26 -4.10 1.75
C THR A 112 3.78 -4.64 3.08
N VAL A 113 3.83 -5.96 3.26
CA VAL A 113 3.55 -6.60 4.54
C VAL A 113 4.89 -6.92 5.21
N LEU A 114 5.11 -6.32 6.37
CA LEU A 114 6.31 -6.54 7.17
C LEU A 114 6.13 -7.81 8.00
N ASP A 115 6.99 -8.77 7.78
CA ASP A 115 7.15 -9.93 8.63
C ASP A 115 8.13 -9.56 9.76
N PRO A 116 7.73 -9.63 11.04
CA PRO A 116 8.57 -9.25 12.19
C PRO A 116 9.87 -10.05 12.36
N GLN A 117 10.05 -11.09 11.56
CA GLN A 117 11.28 -11.88 11.51
C GLN A 117 12.28 -11.38 10.46
N ASN A 118 11.94 -10.35 9.72
CA ASN A 118 12.82 -9.76 8.71
C ASN A 118 13.43 -8.45 9.23
N GLU A 119 14.63 -8.14 8.75
CA GLU A 119 15.33 -6.89 9.01
C GLU A 119 14.61 -5.72 8.29
N LEU A 120 14.05 -4.79 9.05
CA LEU A 120 13.29 -3.64 8.53
C LEU A 120 14.15 -2.73 7.66
N ARG A 121 15.38 -2.48 8.08
CA ARG A 121 16.30 -1.61 7.37
C ARG A 121 16.52 -2.04 5.92
N THR A 122 16.69 -3.33 5.69
CA THR A 122 16.85 -3.90 4.35
C THR A 122 15.61 -3.66 3.48
N ILE A 123 14.42 -3.76 4.06
CA ILE A 123 13.16 -3.50 3.34
C ILE A 123 13.05 -2.01 2.99
N TYR A 124 13.24 -1.12 3.95
CA TYR A 124 13.13 0.32 3.73
C TYR A 124 14.16 0.85 2.74
N GLU A 125 15.41 0.39 2.83
CA GLU A 125 16.45 0.74 1.87
C GLU A 125 16.11 0.29 0.45
N PHE A 126 15.52 -0.89 0.30
CA PHE A 126 15.05 -1.38 -1.00
C PHE A 126 13.93 -0.51 -1.55
N LEU A 127 12.91 -0.20 -0.75
CA LEU A 127 11.77 0.62 -1.18
C LEU A 127 12.22 2.04 -1.60
N ASP A 128 13.19 2.62 -0.90
CA ASP A 128 13.66 3.98 -1.16
C ASP A 128 14.64 4.07 -2.34
N LYS A 129 15.45 3.03 -2.57
CA LYS A 129 16.50 3.04 -3.60
C LYS A 129 16.06 2.48 -4.95
N ASP A 130 15.04 1.62 -4.99
CA ASP A 130 14.59 1.00 -6.22
C ASP A 130 13.93 2.01 -7.16
N ARG A 131 14.39 2.07 -8.42
CA ARG A 131 13.96 3.07 -9.41
C ARG A 131 12.48 2.96 -9.83
N LEU A 132 11.89 1.78 -9.71
CA LEU A 132 10.50 1.54 -10.06
C LEU A 132 9.56 1.79 -8.88
N ILE A 133 10.08 1.79 -7.64
CA ILE A 133 9.28 1.86 -6.42
C ILE A 133 9.40 3.22 -5.74
N SER A 134 10.60 3.76 -5.65
CA SER A 134 10.95 4.91 -4.79
C SER A 134 10.17 6.21 -5.03
N LYS A 135 9.43 6.31 -6.15
CA LYS A 135 8.61 7.49 -6.49
C LYS A 135 7.11 7.24 -6.40
N ASN A 136 6.72 6.04 -6.02
CA ASN A 136 5.34 5.61 -5.95
C ASN A 136 4.92 5.50 -4.48
N LEU A 137 3.65 5.73 -4.21
CA LEU A 137 3.11 5.58 -2.87
C LEU A 137 3.25 4.12 -2.43
N SER A 138 3.75 3.91 -1.22
CA SER A 138 3.82 2.59 -0.61
C SER A 138 2.93 2.57 0.64
N ARG A 139 2.12 1.53 0.75
CA ARG A 139 1.39 1.24 1.98
C ARG A 139 2.16 0.16 2.71
N ILE A 140 2.39 0.37 3.99
CA ILE A 140 3.05 -0.61 4.85
C ILE A 140 2.05 -1.08 5.90
N SER A 141 2.08 -2.37 6.19
CA SER A 141 1.35 -2.97 7.30
C SER A 141 2.17 -4.10 7.91
N VAL A 142 2.08 -4.28 9.20
CA VAL A 142 2.70 -5.43 9.86
C VAL A 142 1.83 -6.66 9.66
N LEU A 143 2.45 -7.82 9.57
CA LEU A 143 1.76 -9.11 9.46
C LEU A 143 0.76 -9.25 10.60
N ASN A 144 -0.50 -9.54 10.25
CA ASN A 144 -1.57 -9.77 11.22
C ASN A 144 -1.83 -11.28 11.33
N ASP A 145 -1.66 -11.81 12.52
CA ASP A 145 -1.84 -13.22 12.85
C ASP A 145 -3.21 -13.58 13.45
N ASN A 146 -4.14 -12.62 13.53
CA ASN A 146 -5.47 -12.81 14.12
C ASN A 146 -6.29 -13.96 13.50
N TYR A 147 -5.88 -14.44 12.32
CA TYR A 147 -6.56 -15.51 11.57
C TYR A 147 -5.71 -16.77 11.41
N THR A 148 -4.62 -16.89 12.17
CA THR A 148 -3.73 -18.04 12.15
C THR A 148 -3.54 -18.61 13.56
N ASP A 149 -3.30 -19.92 13.67
CA ASP A 149 -3.01 -20.58 14.94
C ASP A 149 -1.58 -20.30 15.46
N LYS A 150 -0.79 -19.56 14.68
CA LYS A 150 0.58 -19.20 15.03
C LYS A 150 0.64 -17.74 15.41
N GLN A 151 1.00 -17.46 16.66
CA GLN A 151 1.32 -16.11 17.08
C GLN A 151 2.62 -15.64 16.42
N CYS A 152 2.59 -14.42 15.89
CA CYS A 152 3.74 -13.78 15.28
C CYS A 152 4.57 -13.13 16.41
N GLU A 153 5.68 -13.75 16.79
CA GLU A 153 6.60 -13.14 17.75
C GLU A 153 7.41 -12.03 17.09
N PHE A 154 7.38 -10.86 17.67
CA PHE A 154 8.21 -9.74 17.26
C PHE A 154 9.63 -9.93 17.79
N SER A 155 10.63 -9.89 16.92
CA SER A 155 12.01 -9.84 17.39
C SER A 155 12.28 -8.50 18.09
N GLY A 156 13.13 -8.50 19.13
CA GLY A 156 13.52 -7.24 19.80
C GLY A 156 14.14 -6.24 18.82
N GLU A 157 14.95 -6.74 17.89
CA GLU A 157 15.59 -5.94 16.84
C GLU A 157 14.57 -5.26 15.91
N PHE A 158 13.50 -5.97 15.51
CA PHE A 158 12.43 -5.39 14.69
C PHE A 158 11.74 -4.22 15.41
N VAL A 159 11.44 -4.40 16.70
CA VAL A 159 10.78 -3.35 17.50
C VAL A 159 11.70 -2.14 17.65
N GLU A 160 12.98 -2.36 18.00
CA GLU A 160 13.97 -1.29 18.14
C GLU A 160 14.18 -0.52 16.83
N GLU A 161 14.27 -1.21 15.70
CA GLU A 161 14.40 -0.57 14.39
C GLU A 161 13.15 0.24 14.02
N GLN A 162 11.95 -0.29 14.30
CA GLN A 162 10.70 0.43 14.05
C GLN A 162 10.60 1.69 14.91
N GLU A 163 10.85 1.59 16.21
CA GLU A 163 10.83 2.73 17.12
C GLU A 163 11.87 3.78 16.72
N TYR A 164 13.06 3.36 16.28
CA TYR A 164 14.10 4.28 15.82
C TYR A 164 13.69 5.04 14.56
N GLU A 165 13.07 4.37 13.58
CA GLU A 165 12.56 5.04 12.37
C GLU A 165 11.44 6.04 12.71
N TYR A 166 10.50 5.69 13.60
CA TYR A 166 9.48 6.61 14.09
C TYR A 166 10.07 7.80 14.83
N PHE A 167 11.09 7.57 15.66
CA PHE A 167 11.81 8.65 16.34
C PHE A 167 12.49 9.61 15.35
N LYS A 168 13.08 9.10 14.27
CA LYS A 168 13.61 9.96 13.18
C LYS A 168 12.50 10.78 12.50
N CYS A 169 11.33 10.19 12.26
CA CYS A 169 10.18 10.93 11.73
C CYS A 169 9.82 12.11 12.66
N PHE A 170 9.72 11.84 13.94
CA PHE A 170 9.43 12.87 14.95
C PHE A 170 10.50 13.97 14.96
N LEU A 171 11.79 13.64 14.99
CA LEU A 171 12.88 14.61 14.93
C LEU A 171 12.84 15.43 13.63
N SER A 172 12.48 14.83 12.51
CA SER A 172 12.33 15.52 11.23
C SER A 172 11.18 16.53 11.28
N LYS A 173 10.04 16.19 11.88
CA LYS A 173 8.93 17.12 12.11
C LYS A 173 9.33 18.30 12.97
N LEU A 174 10.15 18.08 13.98
CA LEU A 174 10.72 19.13 14.83
C LEU A 174 11.87 19.90 14.14
N LYS A 175 12.19 19.61 12.87
CA LYS A 175 13.30 20.21 12.12
C LYS A 175 14.68 20.02 12.79
N ARG A 176 14.85 18.93 13.57
CA ARG A 176 16.10 18.58 14.23
C ARG A 176 17.03 17.75 13.36
N ILE A 177 16.46 17.00 12.41
CA ILE A 177 17.20 16.28 11.37
C ILE A 177 16.61 16.58 9.99
N ASN A 178 17.40 16.32 8.96
CA ASN A 178 16.93 16.48 7.58
C ASN A 178 16.05 15.28 7.17
N GLU A 179 14.96 15.55 6.49
CA GLU A 179 14.01 14.55 5.95
C GLU A 179 14.67 13.41 5.16
N LYS A 180 15.80 13.67 4.51
CA LYS A 180 16.52 12.65 3.74
C LYS A 180 17.07 11.48 4.58
N PHE A 181 17.08 11.61 5.90
CA PHE A 181 17.49 10.55 6.82
C PHE A 181 16.34 9.68 7.32
N VAL A 182 15.12 10.01 6.92
CA VAL A 182 13.90 9.25 7.25
C VAL A 182 13.51 8.38 6.05
N ALA A 183 13.25 7.10 6.29
CA ALA A 183 12.73 6.22 5.27
C ALA A 183 11.36 6.73 4.80
N ARG A 184 11.19 6.90 3.49
CA ARG A 184 9.98 7.51 2.92
C ARG A 184 8.71 6.75 3.28
N ALA A 185 8.78 5.44 3.22
CA ALA A 185 7.65 4.57 3.53
C ALA A 185 7.17 4.75 4.98
N VAL A 186 8.11 4.82 5.93
CA VAL A 186 7.82 5.10 7.34
C VAL A 186 7.24 6.50 7.53
N LYS A 187 7.77 7.48 6.83
CA LYS A 187 7.27 8.85 6.90
C LYS A 187 5.81 8.94 6.47
N GLU A 188 5.43 8.27 5.38
CA GLU A 188 4.06 8.25 4.89
C GLU A 188 3.10 7.60 5.90
N GLU A 189 3.51 6.50 6.54
CA GLU A 189 2.77 5.84 7.60
C GLU A 189 2.62 6.73 8.84
N PHE A 190 3.73 7.25 9.35
CA PHE A 190 3.76 8.19 10.48
C PHE A 190 2.87 9.43 10.26
N ASP A 191 2.89 10.01 9.06
CA ASP A 191 2.06 11.16 8.70
C ASP A 191 0.56 10.81 8.65
N ASN A 192 0.22 9.58 8.32
CA ASN A 192 -1.15 9.08 8.35
C ASN A 192 -1.63 8.91 9.79
N GLU A 193 -0.86 8.23 10.62
CA GLU A 193 -1.19 8.04 12.04
C GLU A 193 -1.34 9.37 12.78
N MET A 194 -0.42 10.30 12.56
CA MET A 194 -0.52 11.64 13.16
C MET A 194 -1.77 12.41 12.73
N ARG A 195 -2.24 12.21 11.49
CA ARG A 195 -3.51 12.80 11.03
C ARG A 195 -4.71 12.16 11.70
N GLU A 196 -4.71 10.84 11.88
CA GLU A 196 -5.79 10.12 12.57
C GLU A 196 -5.88 10.53 14.03
N ILE A 197 -4.75 10.63 14.73
CA ILE A 197 -4.69 11.12 16.12
C ILE A 197 -5.31 12.53 16.21
N LYS A 198 -4.90 13.44 15.34
CA LYS A 198 -5.41 14.81 15.32
C LYS A 198 -6.92 14.87 15.07
N GLN A 199 -7.43 14.08 14.11
CA GLN A 199 -8.88 14.00 13.86
C GLN A 199 -9.65 13.45 15.07
N HIS A 200 -9.05 12.51 15.80
CA HIS A 200 -9.64 11.97 17.01
C HIS A 200 -9.70 13.00 18.14
N GLU A 201 -8.62 13.75 18.34
CA GLU A 201 -8.56 14.86 19.29
C GLU A 201 -9.60 15.95 18.97
N GLU A 202 -9.73 16.35 17.71
CA GLU A 202 -10.73 17.32 17.26
C GLU A 202 -12.16 16.85 17.55
N LYS A 203 -12.47 15.57 17.27
CA LYS A 203 -13.79 14.98 17.61
C LYS A 203 -14.05 14.96 19.11
N MET A 204 -13.06 14.55 19.91
CA MET A 204 -13.19 14.56 21.37
C MET A 204 -13.44 15.97 21.91
N GLN A 205 -12.74 16.99 21.40
CA GLN A 205 -12.95 18.39 21.78
C GLN A 205 -14.37 18.88 21.43
N GLU A 206 -14.88 18.50 20.25
CA GLU A 206 -16.26 18.81 19.86
C GLU A 206 -17.29 18.13 20.78
N GLU A 207 -17.07 16.88 21.17
CA GLU A 207 -17.96 16.18 22.12
C GLU A 207 -17.92 16.80 23.50
N ILE A 208 -16.75 17.15 24.03
CA ILE A 208 -16.58 17.83 25.30
C ILE A 208 -17.28 19.21 25.28
N SER A 209 -17.14 19.95 24.17
CA SER A 209 -17.80 21.26 24.03
C SER A 209 -19.33 21.15 24.03
N LYS A 210 -19.89 20.10 23.41
CA LYS A 210 -21.35 19.84 23.44
C LYS A 210 -21.87 19.51 24.83
N VAL A 211 -21.09 18.77 25.62
CA VAL A 211 -21.44 18.46 27.01
C VAL A 211 -21.45 19.70 27.89
N ASN A 212 -20.50 20.61 27.69
CA ASN A 212 -20.40 21.85 28.49
C ASN A 212 -21.48 22.89 28.16
N HIS A 213 -22.20 22.78 27.04
CA HIS A 213 -23.32 23.68 26.70
C HIS A 213 -24.67 23.29 27.36
N HIS A 214 -24.76 22.14 28.03
CA HIS A 214 -25.99 21.71 28.71
C HIS A 214 -26.03 21.96 30.19
N SER A 215 -25.03 22.58 30.79
CA SER A 215 -25.08 23.08 32.16
C SER A 215 -25.62 24.51 32.18
N GLY A 216 -26.91 24.64 31.93
CA GLY A 216 -27.63 25.87 32.26
C GLY A 216 -27.63 26.09 33.77
N PRO A 217 -27.75 27.36 34.25
CA PRO A 217 -27.74 27.65 35.66
C PRO A 217 -28.93 27.00 36.36
N CYS A 218 -28.67 26.33 37.48
CA CYS A 218 -29.72 25.98 38.46
C CYS A 218 -30.29 27.21 39.10
#